data_0c595b9487b3c3308670b3b8101e1334
#
_entry.id   0c595b9487b3c3308670b3b8101e1334
#
_cell.length_a   1.000
_cell.length_b   1.000
_cell.length_c   1.000
_cell.angle_alpha   90.00
_cell.angle_beta   90.00
_cell.angle_gamma   90.00
#
_symmetry.space_group_name_H-M   'P 1'
#
loop_
_entity.id
_entity.type
_entity.pdbx_description
1 polymer ?
#
loop_
_entity_poly.entity_id
_entity_poly.type
_entity_poly.pdbx_seq_one_letter_code
_entity_poly.pdbx_strand_id
1 'polypeptide(L)'
;MNENGNNKMVVVCNHADAPHVMPTLIMSASGAAIGEEVMVFFCPGGAQALVKGELEKIRDAKLKGLPDPVQLYDDIVAEGGRVILCELALENKGIDPQDVRDGVEILNAPSFLLDAQGAGLSLVF
;
A
#
# COMPACT_ATOMS: atom_id res chain seq x y z
N MET A 1 -14.37 5.46 15.49
CA MET A 1 -13.56 6.64 15.19
C MET A 1 -13.01 7.23 16.46
N ASN A 2 -11.82 7.72 16.40
CA ASN A 2 -11.11 8.24 17.55
C ASN A 2 -11.38 9.74 17.68
N GLU A 3 -11.87 10.15 18.84
CA GLU A 3 -12.20 11.56 19.11
C GLU A 3 -10.97 12.46 19.10
N ASN A 4 -9.78 11.91 19.31
CA ASN A 4 -8.53 12.67 19.33
C ASN A 4 -7.93 12.87 17.95
N GLY A 5 -8.59 12.45 16.89
CA GLY A 5 -8.12 12.59 15.53
C GLY A 5 -6.99 11.63 15.15
N ASN A 6 -6.61 10.67 16.01
CA ASN A 6 -5.59 9.68 15.66
C ASN A 6 -6.23 8.41 15.07
N ASN A 7 -7.16 8.63 14.14
CA ASN A 7 -7.74 7.58 13.32
C ASN A 7 -6.90 7.34 12.06
N LYS A 8 -5.61 7.62 12.14
CA LYS A 8 -4.65 7.37 11.07
C LYS A 8 -4.09 5.97 11.22
N MET A 9 -4.06 5.24 10.11
CA MET A 9 -3.51 3.90 10.05
C MET A 9 -2.37 3.87 9.04
N VAL A 10 -1.23 3.34 9.46
CA VAL A 10 -0.04 3.24 8.61
C VAL A 10 0.30 1.76 8.42
N VAL A 11 0.50 1.38 7.16
CA VAL A 11 0.86 0.01 6.80
C VAL A 11 2.13 0.06 5.96
N VAL A 12 3.13 -0.73 6.32
CA VAL A 12 4.40 -0.81 5.59
C VAL A 12 4.57 -2.21 5.02
N CYS A 13 4.92 -2.30 3.74
CA CYS A 13 5.14 -3.57 3.06
C CYS A 13 6.53 -3.61 2.43
N ASN A 14 7.34 -4.58 2.81
CA ASN A 14 8.70 -4.73 2.28
C ASN A 14 8.89 -6.04 1.51
N HIS A 15 7.81 -6.60 0.99
CA HIS A 15 7.84 -7.83 0.19
C HIS A 15 6.84 -7.70 -0.96
N ALA A 16 7.16 -8.29 -2.10
CA ALA A 16 6.32 -8.20 -3.30
C ALA A 16 5.53 -9.48 -3.60
N ASP A 17 5.72 -10.51 -2.81
CA ASP A 17 5.03 -11.79 -2.99
C ASP A 17 3.61 -11.74 -2.40
N ALA A 18 2.72 -12.58 -2.91
CA ALA A 18 1.33 -12.61 -2.50
C ALA A 18 1.12 -12.78 -0.98
N PRO A 19 1.89 -13.66 -0.27
CA PRO A 19 1.71 -13.80 1.18
C PRO A 19 1.92 -12.53 1.99
N HIS A 20 2.63 -11.52 1.45
CA HIS A 20 2.84 -10.24 2.12
C HIS A 20 1.97 -9.12 1.52
N VAL A 21 1.82 -9.11 0.21
CA VAL A 21 1.02 -8.09 -0.48
C VAL A 21 -0.47 -8.23 -0.14
N MET A 22 -0.98 -9.45 -0.08
CA MET A 22 -2.39 -9.66 0.20
C MET A 22 -2.81 -9.16 1.59
N PRO A 23 -2.13 -9.54 2.69
CA PRO A 23 -2.51 -8.96 3.99
C PRO A 23 -2.31 -7.45 4.05
N THR A 24 -1.30 -6.91 3.36
CA THR A 24 -1.11 -5.46 3.26
C THR A 24 -2.36 -4.78 2.70
N LEU A 25 -2.86 -5.29 1.57
CA LEU A 25 -4.03 -4.70 0.91
C LEU A 25 -5.33 -5.00 1.67
N ILE A 26 -5.47 -6.19 2.25
CA ILE A 26 -6.65 -6.56 3.02
C ILE A 26 -6.79 -5.65 4.25
N MET A 27 -5.72 -5.48 5.02
CA MET A 27 -5.76 -4.63 6.21
C MET A 27 -5.97 -3.16 5.85
N SER A 28 -5.34 -2.71 4.78
CA SER A 28 -5.46 -1.32 4.33
C SER A 28 -6.87 -1.01 3.83
N ALA A 29 -7.46 -1.88 3.02
CA ALA A 29 -8.82 -1.69 2.53
C ALA A 29 -9.84 -1.79 3.67
N SER A 30 -9.61 -2.72 4.61
CA SER A 30 -10.47 -2.87 5.78
C SER A 30 -10.40 -1.62 6.68
N GLY A 31 -9.19 -1.08 6.89
CA GLY A 31 -9.00 0.15 7.64
C GLY A 31 -9.73 1.32 6.99
N ALA A 32 -9.63 1.46 5.69
CA ALA A 32 -10.34 2.51 4.94
C ALA A 32 -11.86 2.34 5.10
N ALA A 33 -12.35 1.12 5.04
CA ALA A 33 -13.78 0.82 5.17
C ALA A 33 -14.35 1.20 6.54
N ILE A 34 -13.56 1.10 7.60
CA ILE A 34 -14.01 1.48 8.96
C ILE A 34 -13.73 2.95 9.30
N GLY A 35 -13.27 3.74 8.32
CA GLY A 35 -13.08 5.17 8.49
C GLY A 35 -11.69 5.62 8.90
N GLU A 36 -10.70 4.72 8.84
CA GLU A 36 -9.32 5.11 9.10
C GLU A 36 -8.75 5.89 7.93
N GLU A 37 -7.89 6.86 8.23
CA GLU A 37 -7.08 7.57 7.24
C GLU A 37 -5.85 6.71 6.94
N VAL A 38 -5.88 5.97 5.83
CA VAL A 38 -4.88 4.95 5.54
C VAL A 38 -3.73 5.48 4.71
N MET A 39 -2.51 5.16 5.14
CA MET A 39 -1.28 5.37 4.38
C MET A 39 -0.56 4.02 4.26
N VAL A 40 -0.28 3.61 3.03
CA VAL A 40 0.43 2.35 2.76
C VAL A 40 1.75 2.68 2.09
N PHE A 41 2.86 2.30 2.71
CA PHE A 41 4.20 2.58 2.19
C PHE A 41 4.88 1.28 1.78
N PHE A 42 5.24 1.20 0.50
CA PHE A 42 5.99 0.06 -0.03
C PHE A 42 7.47 0.42 -0.08
N CYS A 43 8.26 -0.27 0.74
CA CYS A 43 9.71 -0.20 0.73
C CYS A 43 10.26 -0.84 -0.55
N PRO A 44 11.54 -0.66 -0.89
CA PRO A 44 12.10 -1.25 -2.10
C PRO A 44 11.80 -2.75 -2.27
N GLY A 45 11.84 -3.53 -1.17
CA GLY A 45 11.54 -4.96 -1.24
C GLY A 45 10.12 -5.30 -1.67
N GLY A 46 9.17 -4.38 -1.51
CA GLY A 46 7.78 -4.56 -1.94
C GLY A 46 7.42 -3.84 -3.23
N ALA A 47 8.35 -3.07 -3.78
CA ALA A 47 8.06 -2.14 -4.88
C ALA A 47 7.51 -2.81 -6.13
N GLN A 48 7.95 -4.03 -6.45
CA GLN A 48 7.52 -4.73 -7.65
C GLN A 48 6.00 -4.92 -7.67
N ALA A 49 5.36 -5.05 -6.50
CA ALA A 49 3.91 -5.21 -6.43
C ALA A 49 3.15 -4.00 -7.00
N LEU A 50 3.77 -2.82 -6.99
CA LEU A 50 3.15 -1.59 -7.47
C LEU A 50 3.47 -1.27 -8.93
N VAL A 51 4.21 -2.12 -9.62
CA VAL A 51 4.41 -2.01 -11.06
C VAL A 51 3.13 -2.42 -11.77
N LYS A 52 2.77 -1.69 -12.84
CA LYS A 52 1.57 -1.99 -13.63
C LYS A 52 1.53 -3.46 -14.04
N GLY A 53 0.38 -4.09 -13.85
CA GLY A 53 0.16 -5.49 -14.20
C GLY A 53 0.52 -6.50 -13.11
N GLU A 54 1.22 -6.11 -12.05
CA GLU A 54 1.68 -7.07 -11.03
C GLU A 54 0.57 -7.51 -10.09
N LEU A 55 -0.32 -6.61 -9.68
CA LEU A 55 -1.49 -7.01 -8.88
C LEU A 55 -2.42 -7.91 -9.69
N GLU A 56 -2.53 -7.65 -10.99
CA GLU A 56 -3.31 -8.47 -11.91
C GLU A 56 -2.79 -9.90 -11.98
N LYS A 57 -1.47 -10.09 -11.91
CA LYS A 57 -0.88 -11.44 -11.86
C LYS A 57 -1.29 -12.19 -10.60
N ILE A 58 -1.32 -11.52 -9.46
CA ILE A 58 -1.77 -12.13 -8.21
C ILE A 58 -3.25 -12.50 -8.33
N ARG A 59 -4.08 -11.60 -8.85
CA ARG A 59 -5.49 -11.86 -9.09
C ARG A 59 -5.69 -13.09 -9.97
N ASP A 60 -4.97 -13.15 -11.07
CA ASP A 60 -5.14 -14.21 -12.07
C ASP A 60 -4.62 -15.57 -11.60
N ALA A 61 -3.79 -15.59 -10.56
CA ALA A 61 -3.39 -16.83 -9.90
C ALA A 61 -4.56 -17.48 -9.13
N LYS A 62 -5.64 -16.75 -8.90
CA LYS A 62 -6.88 -17.23 -8.28
C LYS A 62 -6.63 -17.96 -6.97
N LEU A 63 -5.93 -17.29 -6.06
CA LEU A 63 -5.61 -17.83 -4.75
C LEU A 63 -6.89 -18.04 -3.96
N LYS A 64 -7.16 -19.31 -3.63
CA LYS A 64 -8.42 -19.72 -3.01
C LYS A 64 -8.65 -19.02 -1.68
N GLY A 65 -9.82 -18.42 -1.51
CA GLY A 65 -10.20 -17.77 -0.26
C GLY A 65 -9.69 -16.34 -0.12
N LEU A 66 -8.92 -15.84 -1.08
CA LEU A 66 -8.42 -14.47 -1.03
C LEU A 66 -9.22 -13.56 -1.97
N PRO A 67 -9.43 -12.29 -1.56
CA PRO A 67 -10.11 -11.32 -2.41
C PRO A 67 -9.23 -10.88 -3.59
N ASP A 68 -9.83 -10.16 -4.53
CA ASP A 68 -9.14 -9.58 -5.68
C ASP A 68 -8.24 -8.42 -5.24
N PRO A 69 -6.91 -8.52 -5.42
CA PRO A 69 -6.00 -7.46 -4.99
C PRO A 69 -6.17 -6.17 -5.79
N VAL A 70 -6.59 -6.24 -7.03
CA VAL A 70 -6.85 -5.05 -7.85
C VAL A 70 -8.03 -4.28 -7.26
N GLN A 71 -9.10 -4.99 -6.87
CA GLN A 71 -10.26 -4.36 -6.24
C GLN A 71 -9.90 -3.76 -4.88
N LEU A 72 -9.09 -4.46 -4.09
CA LEU A 72 -8.63 -3.93 -2.80
C LEU A 72 -7.87 -2.62 -2.98
N TYR A 73 -6.95 -2.58 -3.95
CA TYR A 73 -6.20 -1.38 -4.27
C TYR A 73 -7.13 -0.23 -4.66
N ASP A 74 -8.06 -0.50 -5.57
CA ASP A 74 -9.02 0.51 -6.04
C ASP A 74 -9.89 1.03 -4.88
N ASP A 75 -10.31 0.16 -3.97
CA ASP A 75 -11.09 0.55 -2.80
C ASP A 75 -10.30 1.47 -1.87
N ILE A 76 -9.03 1.16 -1.64
CA ILE A 76 -8.16 2.01 -0.81
C ILE A 76 -8.09 3.42 -1.39
N VAL A 77 -7.82 3.52 -2.67
CA VAL A 77 -7.68 4.82 -3.35
C VAL A 77 -9.02 5.56 -3.38
N ALA A 78 -10.12 4.87 -3.66
CA ALA A 78 -11.45 5.45 -3.72
C ALA A 78 -11.88 6.05 -2.38
N GLU A 79 -11.46 5.46 -1.27
CA GLU A 79 -11.74 5.96 0.09
C GLU A 79 -10.76 7.06 0.53
N GLY A 80 -9.88 7.51 -0.35
CA GLY A 80 -8.90 8.54 -0.05
C GLY A 80 -7.61 8.02 0.59
N GLY A 81 -7.42 6.72 0.65
CA GLY A 81 -6.17 6.13 1.13
C GLY A 81 -5.02 6.45 0.18
N ARG A 82 -3.83 6.57 0.76
CA ARG A 82 -2.62 6.88 0.02
C ARG A 82 -1.76 5.64 -0.10
N VAL A 83 -1.45 5.25 -1.33
CA VAL A 83 -0.51 4.17 -1.60
C VAL A 83 0.78 4.80 -2.11
N ILE A 84 1.87 4.54 -1.42
CA ILE A 84 3.13 5.26 -1.57
C ILE A 84 4.25 4.28 -1.86
N LEU A 85 5.07 4.61 -2.86
CA LEU A 85 6.28 3.87 -3.19
C LEU A 85 7.49 4.66 -2.70
N CYS A 86 8.40 3.97 -2.00
CA CYS A 86 9.68 4.56 -1.60
C CYS A 86 10.49 4.92 -2.85
N GLU A 87 10.91 6.18 -2.96
CA GLU A 87 11.63 6.63 -4.17
C GLU A 87 12.93 5.89 -4.41
N LEU A 88 13.57 5.36 -3.34
CA LEU A 88 14.79 4.56 -3.49
C LEU A 88 14.58 3.32 -4.35
N ALA A 89 13.34 2.84 -4.44
CA ALA A 89 13.02 1.66 -5.24
C ALA A 89 13.23 1.89 -6.74
N LEU A 90 13.08 3.12 -7.21
CA LEU A 90 13.22 3.42 -8.62
C LEU A 90 14.62 3.01 -9.12
N GLU A 91 15.66 3.44 -8.41
CA GLU A 91 17.03 3.07 -8.77
C GLU A 91 17.37 1.64 -8.30
N ASN A 92 17.05 1.33 -7.03
CA ASN A 92 17.40 0.04 -6.45
C ASN A 92 16.82 -1.15 -7.21
N LYS A 93 15.59 -1.01 -7.73
CA LYS A 93 14.89 -2.08 -8.45
C LYS A 93 14.81 -1.85 -9.95
N GLY A 94 15.38 -0.75 -10.45
CA GLY A 94 15.34 -0.44 -11.86
C GLY A 94 13.93 -0.18 -12.38
N ILE A 95 13.08 0.46 -11.58
CA ILE A 95 11.70 0.74 -11.95
C ILE A 95 11.60 2.13 -12.57
N ASP A 96 11.05 2.20 -13.79
CA ASP A 96 10.73 3.47 -14.41
C ASP A 96 9.45 4.03 -13.75
N PRO A 97 9.42 5.31 -13.35
CA PRO A 97 8.21 5.91 -12.78
C PRO A 97 6.97 5.74 -13.64
N GLN A 98 7.13 5.68 -14.96
CA GLN A 98 6.01 5.48 -15.89
C GLN A 98 5.38 4.09 -15.79
N ASP A 99 6.13 3.12 -15.26
CA ASP A 99 5.65 1.74 -15.09
C ASP A 99 4.98 1.52 -13.75
N VAL A 100 4.96 2.53 -12.89
CA VAL A 100 4.29 2.44 -11.59
C VAL A 100 2.78 2.61 -11.78
N ARG A 101 2.02 1.79 -11.07
CA ARG A 101 0.56 1.78 -11.12
C ARG A 101 -0.01 3.18 -10.89
N ASP A 102 -1.06 3.54 -11.65
CA ASP A 102 -1.73 4.83 -11.48
C ASP A 102 -2.29 4.97 -10.07
N GLY A 103 -2.18 6.16 -9.50
CA GLY A 103 -2.64 6.44 -8.15
C GLY A 103 -1.58 6.26 -7.07
N VAL A 104 -0.43 5.70 -7.41
CA VAL A 104 0.68 5.55 -6.46
C VAL A 104 1.47 6.85 -6.39
N GLU A 105 1.74 7.32 -5.16
CA GLU A 105 2.63 8.45 -4.92
C GLU A 105 4.06 7.93 -4.75
N ILE A 106 5.03 8.71 -5.17
CA ILE A 106 6.44 8.39 -4.95
C ILE A 106 6.99 9.40 -3.95
N LEU A 107 7.40 8.92 -2.78
CA LEU A 107 7.93 9.76 -1.71
C LEU A 107 9.22 9.17 -1.15
N ASN A 108 10.06 10.05 -0.59
CA ASN A 108 11.19 9.58 0.22
C ASN A 108 10.70 9.21 1.63
N ALA A 109 11.50 8.42 2.35
CA ALA A 109 11.13 7.95 3.67
C ALA A 109 10.90 9.09 4.68
N PRO A 110 11.74 10.14 4.74
CA PRO A 110 11.47 11.26 5.67
C PRO A 110 10.13 11.93 5.43
N SER A 111 9.76 12.18 4.18
CA SER A 111 8.45 12.78 3.85
C SER A 111 7.30 11.88 4.30
N PHE A 112 7.41 10.57 4.06
CA PHE A 112 6.41 9.63 4.53
C PHE A 112 6.29 9.66 6.05
N LEU A 113 7.42 9.63 6.76
CA LEU A 113 7.41 9.60 8.23
C LEU A 113 6.80 10.87 8.82
N LEU A 114 7.03 12.03 8.20
CA LEU A 114 6.40 13.28 8.64
C LEU A 114 4.87 13.18 8.55
N ASP A 115 4.37 12.63 7.44
CA ASP A 115 2.94 12.49 7.24
C ASP A 115 2.33 11.37 8.10
N ALA A 116 3.15 10.38 8.49
CA ALA A 116 2.71 9.24 9.28
C ALA A 116 2.65 9.52 10.79
N GLN A 117 3.18 10.66 11.23
CA GLN A 117 3.19 10.99 12.66
C GLN A 117 1.77 11.02 13.23
N GLY A 118 1.64 10.52 14.45
CA GLY A 118 0.36 10.47 15.13
C GLY A 118 -0.52 9.28 14.76
N ALA A 119 0.01 8.30 14.03
CA ALA A 119 -0.76 7.12 13.66
C ALA A 119 -1.21 6.33 14.91
N GLY A 120 -2.49 5.99 14.95
CA GLY A 120 -3.05 5.15 16.01
C GLY A 120 -2.85 3.67 15.78
N LEU A 121 -2.73 3.26 14.51
CA LEU A 121 -2.45 1.87 14.11
C LEU A 121 -1.25 1.85 13.18
N SER A 122 -0.35 0.90 13.39
CA SER A 122 0.82 0.68 12.54
C SER A 122 1.02 -0.81 12.33
N LEU A 123 1.07 -1.22 11.07
CA LEU A 123 1.25 -2.62 10.69
C LEU A 123 2.41 -2.72 9.69
N VAL A 124 3.20 -3.79 9.81
CA VAL A 124 4.35 -4.02 8.93
C VAL A 124 4.29 -5.44 8.39
N PHE A 125 4.46 -5.56 7.08
CA PHE A 125 4.45 -6.85 6.38
C PHE A 125 5.69 -7.08 5.52
#